data_952cd093e8d34cfe95a5d94a960ca428
#
_entry.id   952cd093e8d34cfe95a5d94a960ca428
#
_cell.length_a   1.000
_cell.length_b   1.000
_cell.length_c   1.000
_cell.angle_alpha   90.00
_cell.angle_beta   90.00
_cell.angle_gamma   90.00
#
_symmetry.space_group_name_H-M   'P 1'
#
loop_
_entity.id
_entity.type
_entity.pdbx_description
1 polymer ?
#
loop_
_entity_poly.entity_id
_entity_poly.type
_entity_poly.pdbx_seq_one_letter_code
_entity_poly.pdbx_strand_id
1 'polypeptide(L)'
;MTRLFRKFFIFVWLAMTVSIVGIISLDRVFHLFPLKSERQQERISFVLQTIGEVLEQKGLVEAGKFAQAWVTFANPVIVSISPVPNLQCATGNDETLTIYRHHDGACFRLSSQLRHYNFIEDALPDALPWIATVIASTLSALWITRYLVGPVAKLRNGLSALAKGDFHTRIGGNFGKGQDEITALAMDFDVTAARLQELQEAQQRLFHDVSHELRSPLSRLQAVLGMLDKNPGRIDMIASRMGREVMRLDALVDEILTLARISSPEHAPPERQTIDLIDLITRIVDDACFEGQDRGVDVTYSGCDSFIATLNGELIYRAIENVVRNAVKFTTDDSTVAVTAQAFRDVLSISVTDNGPGVPACDLERIFLPFSRSEIGETAKGHGLGLAITRKALELHHGSAVASLTQEGHLLMTLKVPASTGL
;
A
#
# COMPACT_ATOMS: atom_id res chain seq x y z
N MET A 1 0.46 -18.32 17.90
CA MET A 1 1.65 -17.47 17.59
C MET A 1 2.29 -17.96 16.30
N THR A 2 2.45 -17.10 15.31
CA THR A 2 3.06 -17.47 14.03
C THR A 2 4.52 -17.87 14.21
N ARG A 3 5.04 -18.79 13.37
CA ARG A 3 6.46 -19.22 13.41
C ARG A 3 7.42 -18.03 13.31
N LEU A 4 7.02 -16.99 12.57
CA LEU A 4 7.78 -15.74 12.40
C LEU A 4 7.88 -14.96 13.72
N PHE A 5 6.76 -14.81 14.46
CA PHE A 5 6.73 -14.13 15.75
C PHE A 5 7.74 -14.74 16.71
N ARG A 6 7.73 -16.09 16.84
CA ARG A 6 8.64 -16.81 17.75
C ARG A 6 10.10 -16.63 17.37
N LYS A 7 10.44 -16.70 16.05
CA LYS A 7 11.82 -16.50 15.59
C LYS A 7 12.30 -15.08 15.83
N PHE A 8 11.48 -14.09 15.53
CA PHE A 8 11.83 -12.67 15.70
C PHE A 8 11.98 -12.31 17.19
N PHE A 9 11.05 -12.77 18.02
CA PHE A 9 11.13 -12.58 19.47
C PHE A 9 12.41 -13.19 20.05
N ILE A 10 12.71 -14.45 19.71
CA ILE A 10 13.92 -15.13 20.18
C ILE A 10 15.18 -14.38 19.72
N PHE A 11 15.23 -13.94 18.46
CA PHE A 11 16.36 -13.23 17.92
C PHE A 11 16.61 -11.90 18.65
N VAL A 12 15.58 -11.06 18.81
CA VAL A 12 15.68 -9.78 19.50
C VAL A 12 16.05 -9.96 20.96
N TRP A 13 15.40 -10.90 21.65
CA TRP A 13 15.68 -11.21 23.05
C TRP A 13 17.11 -11.70 23.23
N LEU A 14 17.55 -12.66 22.40
CA LEU A 14 18.92 -13.18 22.42
C LEU A 14 19.96 -12.09 22.13
N ALA A 15 19.74 -11.24 21.11
CA ALA A 15 20.63 -10.15 20.78
C ALA A 15 20.80 -9.16 21.96
N MET A 16 19.69 -8.79 22.60
CA MET A 16 19.72 -7.92 23.78
C MET A 16 20.44 -8.59 24.95
N THR A 17 20.15 -9.86 25.19
CA THR A 17 20.77 -10.61 26.30
C THR A 17 22.28 -10.76 26.08
N VAL A 18 22.72 -11.11 24.86
CA VAL A 18 24.14 -11.24 24.51
C VAL A 18 24.87 -9.88 24.62
N SER A 19 24.24 -8.78 24.19
CA SER A 19 24.81 -7.44 24.31
C SER A 19 25.07 -7.07 25.77
N ILE A 20 24.11 -7.35 26.66
CA ILE A 20 24.22 -7.03 28.07
C ILE A 20 25.27 -7.91 28.75
N VAL A 21 25.24 -9.23 28.49
CA VAL A 21 26.24 -10.15 28.99
C VAL A 21 27.64 -9.76 28.50
N GLY A 22 27.76 -9.29 27.24
CA GLY A 22 29.00 -8.78 26.66
C GLY A 22 29.53 -7.56 27.42
N ILE A 23 28.68 -6.56 27.68
CA ILE A 23 29.07 -5.35 28.44
C ILE A 23 29.57 -5.72 29.83
N ILE A 24 28.91 -6.61 30.52
CA ILE A 24 29.27 -7.03 31.88
C ILE A 24 30.56 -7.88 31.89
N SER A 25 30.71 -8.75 30.88
CA SER A 25 31.91 -9.53 30.73
C SER A 25 33.13 -8.60 30.45
N LEU A 26 32.94 -7.57 29.64
CA LEU A 26 33.94 -6.58 29.36
C LEU A 26 34.35 -5.80 30.62
N ASP A 27 33.35 -5.40 31.43
CA ASP A 27 33.60 -4.74 32.72
C ASP A 27 34.47 -5.59 33.66
N ARG A 28 34.14 -6.90 33.78
CA ARG A 28 34.93 -7.83 34.59
C ARG A 28 36.37 -8.05 34.09
N VAL A 29 36.57 -8.12 32.75
CA VAL A 29 37.90 -8.33 32.14
C VAL A 29 38.78 -7.11 32.30
N PHE A 30 38.21 -5.92 32.13
CA PHE A 30 38.98 -4.67 32.19
C PHE A 30 38.99 -4.02 33.58
N HIS A 31 38.41 -4.66 34.61
CA HIS A 31 38.33 -4.12 35.98
C HIS A 31 37.85 -2.67 36.06
N LEU A 32 36.94 -2.27 35.16
CA LEU A 32 36.43 -0.90 35.09
C LEU A 32 35.70 -0.48 36.37
N PHE A 33 35.10 -1.47 37.06
CA PHE A 33 34.47 -1.30 38.37
C PHE A 33 34.97 -2.40 39.34
N PRO A 34 35.83 -2.10 40.33
CA PRO A 34 36.30 -3.09 41.29
C PRO A 34 35.12 -3.68 42.10
N LEU A 35 35.19 -4.97 42.33
CA LEU A 35 34.16 -5.72 43.10
C LEU A 35 33.98 -5.06 44.48
N LYS A 36 32.76 -5.05 45.01
CA LYS A 36 32.46 -4.52 46.35
C LYS A 36 33.38 -5.08 47.42
N SER A 37 33.75 -6.35 47.29
CA SER A 37 34.70 -7.03 48.21
C SER A 37 36.11 -6.40 48.16
N GLU A 38 36.63 -6.03 46.96
CA GLU A 38 37.93 -5.41 46.82
C GLU A 38 37.91 -3.99 47.39
N ARG A 39 36.89 -3.19 47.08
CA ARG A 39 36.68 -1.85 47.66
C ARG A 39 36.54 -1.92 49.19
N GLN A 40 35.89 -2.93 49.69
CA GLN A 40 35.69 -3.09 51.11
C GLN A 40 37.02 -3.46 51.81
N GLN A 41 37.84 -4.34 51.20
CA GLN A 41 39.17 -4.64 51.69
C GLN A 41 40.11 -3.44 51.66
N GLU A 42 40.16 -2.72 50.56
CA GLU A 42 40.94 -1.46 50.44
C GLU A 42 40.50 -0.42 51.47
N ARG A 43 39.22 -0.27 51.69
CA ARG A 43 38.67 0.63 52.69
C ARG A 43 39.05 0.21 54.13
N ILE A 44 38.94 -1.09 54.44
CA ILE A 44 39.33 -1.65 55.75
C ILE A 44 40.82 -1.44 55.96
N SER A 45 41.67 -1.76 54.99
CA SER A 45 43.10 -1.58 55.08
C SER A 45 43.49 -0.10 55.32
N PHE A 46 42.85 0.83 54.59
CA PHE A 46 43.05 2.27 54.76
C PHE A 46 42.65 2.73 56.17
N VAL A 47 41.50 2.29 56.69
CA VAL A 47 41.02 2.61 58.03
C VAL A 47 41.94 2.06 59.11
N LEU A 48 42.37 0.81 58.95
CA LEU A 48 43.31 0.19 59.90
C LEU A 48 44.64 0.91 59.92
N GLN A 49 45.23 1.28 58.78
CA GLN A 49 46.47 2.05 58.72
C GLN A 49 46.30 3.42 59.38
N THR A 50 45.23 4.15 59.05
CA THR A 50 45.00 5.47 59.66
C THR A 50 44.84 5.44 61.18
N ILE A 51 44.09 4.44 61.70
CA ILE A 51 43.94 4.22 63.14
C ILE A 51 45.27 3.81 63.77
N GLY A 52 46.06 2.98 63.06
CA GLY A 52 47.37 2.59 63.48
C GLY A 52 48.34 3.76 63.65
N GLU A 53 48.38 4.68 62.70
CA GLU A 53 49.19 5.92 62.77
C GLU A 53 48.72 6.82 63.93
N VAL A 54 47.41 6.98 64.14
CA VAL A 54 46.89 7.71 65.31
C VAL A 54 47.30 7.08 66.63
N LEU A 55 47.30 5.72 66.70
CA LEU A 55 47.74 4.98 67.87
C LEU A 55 49.23 5.23 68.19
N GLU A 56 50.09 5.19 67.16
CA GLU A 56 51.52 5.43 67.32
C GLU A 56 51.84 6.88 67.80
N GLN A 57 51.10 7.86 67.24
CA GLN A 57 51.42 9.28 67.53
C GLN A 57 50.67 9.85 68.75
N LYS A 58 49.45 9.45 69.01
CA LYS A 58 48.54 10.05 70.01
C LYS A 58 48.04 9.14 71.11
N GLY A 59 48.41 7.84 71.01
CA GLY A 59 48.05 6.85 72.02
C GLY A 59 46.65 6.22 71.92
N LEU A 60 46.40 5.26 72.78
CA LEU A 60 45.26 4.38 72.74
C LEU A 60 43.91 5.10 72.88
N VAL A 61 43.81 6.14 73.68
CA VAL A 61 42.56 6.87 73.91
C VAL A 61 42.07 7.62 72.68
N GLU A 62 42.99 8.28 71.98
CA GLU A 62 42.64 9.00 70.75
C GLU A 62 42.38 8.07 69.57
N ALA A 63 43.14 6.96 69.43
CA ALA A 63 42.89 5.90 68.48
C ALA A 63 41.52 5.26 68.65
N GLY A 64 41.08 5.06 69.90
CA GLY A 64 39.77 4.51 70.24
C GLY A 64 38.64 5.46 69.83
N LYS A 65 38.77 6.76 70.09
CA LYS A 65 37.79 7.77 69.64
C LYS A 65 37.69 7.85 68.14
N PHE A 66 38.84 7.75 67.46
CA PHE A 66 38.88 7.74 66.01
C PHE A 66 38.26 6.49 65.41
N ALA A 67 38.51 5.31 66.01
CA ALA A 67 37.86 4.07 65.64
C ALA A 67 36.32 4.13 65.82
N GLN A 68 35.83 4.73 66.89
CA GLN A 68 34.40 4.93 67.14
C GLN A 68 33.74 5.87 66.06
N ALA A 69 34.45 6.87 65.59
CA ALA A 69 33.90 7.74 64.54
C ALA A 69 33.60 6.96 63.24
N TRP A 70 34.36 5.93 62.89
CA TRP A 70 34.10 5.10 61.68
C TRP A 70 32.90 4.15 61.82
N VAL A 71 32.39 3.91 63.01
CA VAL A 71 31.19 3.08 63.25
C VAL A 71 29.93 3.86 62.89
N THR A 72 29.95 5.19 62.83
CA THR A 72 28.77 6.03 62.55
C THR A 72 28.54 6.32 61.08
N PHE A 73 29.44 5.89 60.20
CA PHE A 73 29.25 6.02 58.74
C PHE A 73 28.30 4.96 58.16
N ALA A 74 27.72 5.22 57.00
CA ALA A 74 26.74 4.36 56.32
C ALA A 74 27.22 2.94 56.07
N ASN A 75 28.54 2.68 56.07
CA ASN A 75 29.15 1.37 56.02
C ASN A 75 30.20 1.27 57.14
N PRO A 76 29.80 0.86 58.38
CA PRO A 76 30.67 0.87 59.51
C PRO A 76 31.82 -0.14 59.39
N VAL A 77 33.04 0.29 59.65
CA VAL A 77 34.21 -0.55 59.85
C VAL A 77 34.41 -0.66 61.34
N ILE A 78 34.14 -1.85 61.89
CA ILE A 78 34.35 -2.12 63.32
C ILE A 78 35.81 -2.56 63.48
N VAL A 79 36.60 -1.72 64.16
CA VAL A 79 37.98 -2.02 64.46
C VAL A 79 38.12 -2.32 65.95
N SER A 80 38.63 -3.48 66.27
CA SER A 80 39.01 -3.85 67.63
C SER A 80 40.51 -3.63 67.85
N ILE A 81 40.85 -2.92 68.94
CA ILE A 81 42.21 -2.67 69.37
C ILE A 81 42.48 -3.49 70.64
N SER A 82 43.41 -4.42 70.58
CA SER A 82 43.75 -5.28 71.74
C SER A 82 45.28 -5.33 71.98
N PRO A 83 45.69 -5.24 73.25
CA PRO A 83 47.13 -5.40 73.55
C PRO A 83 47.54 -6.87 73.33
N VAL A 84 48.76 -7.08 72.77
CA VAL A 84 49.34 -8.40 72.50
C VAL A 84 50.77 -8.44 72.98
N PRO A 85 51.31 -9.65 73.28
CA PRO A 85 52.73 -9.77 73.64
C PRO A 85 53.65 -9.30 72.53
N ASN A 86 54.78 -8.64 72.91
CA ASN A 86 55.72 -8.00 71.95
C ASN A 86 56.33 -8.98 70.93
N LEU A 87 56.37 -10.31 71.23
CA LEU A 87 56.79 -11.36 70.28
C LEU A 87 55.93 -11.43 69.03
N GLN A 88 54.63 -11.20 69.14
CA GLN A 88 53.66 -11.25 68.02
C GLN A 88 53.75 -10.02 67.10
N CYS A 89 54.27 -8.88 67.56
CA CYS A 89 54.53 -7.72 66.72
C CYS A 89 55.66 -7.93 65.72
N ALA A 90 56.58 -8.80 65.99
CA ALA A 90 57.76 -9.08 65.13
C ALA A 90 57.40 -10.10 64.00
N THR A 91 56.39 -10.91 64.18
CA THR A 91 56.03 -12.02 63.29
C THR A 91 54.72 -11.89 62.54
N GLY A 92 53.93 -10.85 62.85
CA GLY A 92 52.55 -10.76 62.39
C GLY A 92 52.31 -9.73 61.30
N ASN A 93 52.35 -10.17 60.06
CA ASN A 93 51.82 -9.39 58.92
C ASN A 93 51.08 -10.28 57.93
N ASP A 94 50.32 -11.27 58.42
CA ASP A 94 49.84 -12.33 57.55
C ASP A 94 48.31 -12.41 57.36
N GLU A 95 47.56 -11.47 57.89
CA GLU A 95 46.16 -11.42 57.59
C GLU A 95 45.75 -10.01 57.08
N THR A 96 45.20 -9.95 55.92
CA THR A 96 44.76 -8.71 55.20
C THR A 96 43.84 -7.78 56.00
N LEU A 97 43.38 -8.17 57.15
CA LEU A 97 42.44 -7.46 58.03
C LEU A 97 43.01 -7.24 59.45
N THR A 98 44.32 -7.38 59.64
CA THR A 98 45.00 -7.22 60.92
C THR A 98 46.33 -6.49 60.74
N ILE A 99 46.55 -5.43 61.50
CA ILE A 99 47.84 -4.74 61.57
C ILE A 99 48.34 -4.64 63.01
N TYR A 100 49.63 -4.64 63.19
CA TYR A 100 50.27 -4.54 64.50
C TYR A 100 51.00 -3.19 64.56
N ARG A 101 50.87 -2.47 65.71
CA ARG A 101 51.54 -1.20 65.97
C ARG A 101 52.04 -1.11 67.39
N HIS A 102 53.13 -0.39 67.57
CA HIS A 102 53.78 -0.13 68.89
C HIS A 102 53.45 1.25 69.40
N HIS A 103 53.15 1.33 70.72
CA HIS A 103 53.00 2.62 71.42
C HIS A 103 53.40 2.41 72.88
N ASP A 104 54.29 3.26 73.45
CA ASP A 104 54.80 3.24 74.82
C ASP A 104 55.36 1.84 75.28
N GLY A 105 56.06 1.14 74.38
CA GLY A 105 56.70 -0.15 74.67
C GLY A 105 55.70 -1.35 74.69
N ALA A 106 54.43 -1.14 74.41
CA ALA A 106 53.36 -2.15 74.25
C ALA A 106 52.99 -2.35 72.79
N CYS A 107 52.72 -3.61 72.40
CA CYS A 107 52.23 -3.95 71.08
C CYS A 107 50.69 -4.06 71.09
N PHE A 108 50.05 -3.50 70.05
CA PHE A 108 48.61 -3.56 69.86
C PHE A 108 48.31 -4.21 68.53
N ARG A 109 47.33 -5.09 68.54
CA ARG A 109 46.69 -5.68 67.36
C ARG A 109 45.41 -4.91 67.04
N LEU A 110 45.38 -4.31 65.84
CA LEU A 110 44.19 -3.70 65.26
C LEU A 110 43.61 -4.72 64.26
N SER A 111 42.41 -5.19 64.49
CA SER A 111 41.74 -6.11 63.60
C SER A 111 40.34 -5.64 63.28
N SER A 112 39.92 -5.85 62.06
CA SER A 112 38.53 -5.63 61.61
C SER A 112 37.89 -6.97 61.30
N GLN A 113 36.66 -7.17 61.73
CA GLN A 113 35.85 -8.33 61.36
C GLN A 113 35.05 -8.01 60.09
N LEU A 114 35.14 -8.89 59.08
CA LEU A 114 34.21 -8.86 57.97
C LEU A 114 32.80 -9.08 58.48
N ARG A 115 31.89 -8.21 58.15
CA ARG A 115 30.45 -8.34 58.41
C ARG A 115 29.98 -9.65 57.84
N HIS A 116 29.15 -10.41 58.61
CA HIS A 116 28.53 -11.64 58.11
C HIS A 116 27.76 -11.28 56.82
N TYR A 117 28.01 -12.07 55.76
CA TYR A 117 27.34 -11.93 54.45
C TYR A 117 25.84 -12.25 54.60
N ASN A 118 25.01 -11.23 54.49
CA ASN A 118 23.55 -11.40 54.42
C ASN A 118 23.14 -11.38 52.93
N PHE A 119 22.70 -12.49 52.40
CA PHE A 119 22.31 -12.65 50.99
C PHE A 119 21.35 -11.57 50.53
N ILE A 120 20.38 -11.17 51.36
CA ILE A 120 19.37 -10.13 51.00
C ILE A 120 19.99 -8.76 50.96
N GLU A 121 20.88 -8.38 51.89
CA GLU A 121 21.48 -7.06 51.97
C GLU A 121 22.65 -6.87 51.01
N ASP A 122 23.41 -7.93 50.71
CA ASP A 122 24.63 -7.84 49.95
C ASP A 122 24.49 -8.31 48.49
N ALA A 123 23.73 -9.39 48.23
CA ALA A 123 23.55 -9.95 46.89
C ALA A 123 22.35 -9.34 46.11
N LEU A 124 21.26 -8.98 46.81
CA LEU A 124 20.07 -8.51 46.16
C LEU A 124 20.30 -7.17 45.41
N PRO A 125 20.99 -6.15 45.96
CA PRO A 125 21.29 -4.92 45.27
C PRO A 125 22.13 -5.15 43.99
N ASP A 126 23.02 -6.14 44.00
CA ASP A 126 23.84 -6.46 42.82
C ASP A 126 23.09 -7.28 41.77
N ALA A 127 22.06 -8.06 42.20
CA ALA A 127 21.19 -8.81 41.30
C ALA A 127 20.06 -7.95 40.66
N LEU A 128 19.58 -6.91 41.36
CA LEU A 128 18.50 -6.04 40.91
C LEU A 128 18.69 -5.46 39.48
N PRO A 129 19.84 -4.89 39.10
CA PRO A 129 20.09 -4.37 37.74
C PRO A 129 19.95 -5.47 36.68
N TRP A 130 20.36 -6.71 36.97
CA TRP A 130 20.26 -7.85 36.09
C TRP A 130 18.82 -8.28 35.87
N ILE A 131 18.06 -8.39 36.97
CA ILE A 131 16.63 -8.73 36.90
C ILE A 131 15.87 -7.66 36.13
N ALA A 132 16.11 -6.37 36.44
CA ALA A 132 15.49 -5.26 35.74
C ALA A 132 15.82 -5.26 34.25
N THR A 133 17.05 -5.58 33.86
CA THR A 133 17.50 -5.65 32.48
C THR A 133 16.84 -6.81 31.72
N VAL A 134 16.73 -7.99 32.31
CA VAL A 134 16.02 -9.12 31.69
C VAL A 134 14.55 -8.80 31.48
N ILE A 135 13.90 -8.18 32.48
CA ILE A 135 12.50 -7.75 32.36
C ILE A 135 12.34 -6.70 31.26
N ALA A 136 13.17 -5.65 31.25
CA ALA A 136 13.12 -4.60 30.25
C ALA A 136 13.36 -5.14 28.83
N SER A 137 14.35 -6.03 28.67
CA SER A 137 14.64 -6.71 27.40
C SER A 137 13.45 -7.54 26.91
N THR A 138 12.84 -8.30 27.82
CA THR A 138 11.67 -9.12 27.49
C THR A 138 10.47 -8.28 27.08
N LEU A 139 10.17 -7.20 27.83
CA LEU A 139 9.08 -6.27 27.50
C LEU A 139 9.32 -5.56 26.17
N SER A 140 10.53 -5.08 25.92
CA SER A 140 10.90 -4.43 24.68
C SER A 140 10.80 -5.40 23.49
N ALA A 141 11.29 -6.62 23.61
CA ALA A 141 11.18 -7.64 22.59
C ALA A 141 9.72 -7.99 22.26
N LEU A 142 8.88 -8.13 23.29
CA LEU A 142 7.43 -8.35 23.13
C LEU A 142 6.75 -7.17 22.43
N TRP A 143 7.07 -5.95 22.82
CA TRP A 143 6.50 -4.74 22.24
C TRP A 143 6.87 -4.59 20.76
N ILE A 144 8.17 -4.69 20.42
CA ILE A 144 8.65 -4.61 19.03
C ILE A 144 8.03 -5.72 18.18
N THR A 145 7.97 -6.96 18.72
CA THR A 145 7.40 -8.09 17.99
C THR A 145 5.91 -7.90 17.70
N ARG A 146 5.15 -7.34 18.64
CA ARG A 146 3.73 -7.01 18.40
C ARG A 146 3.55 -5.87 17.45
N TYR A 147 4.41 -4.86 17.53
CA TYR A 147 4.37 -3.67 16.67
C TYR A 147 4.69 -3.99 15.21
N LEU A 148 5.67 -4.84 14.92
CA LEU A 148 6.08 -5.17 13.56
C LEU A 148 5.44 -6.43 12.99
N VAL A 149 5.46 -7.54 13.74
CA VAL A 149 5.05 -8.84 13.19
C VAL A 149 3.54 -8.95 13.06
N GLY A 150 2.78 -8.34 13.96
CA GLY A 150 1.32 -8.33 13.92
C GLY A 150 0.76 -7.73 12.64
N PRO A 151 1.12 -6.47 12.33
CA PRO A 151 0.74 -5.79 11.08
C PRO A 151 1.16 -6.53 9.82
N VAL A 152 2.42 -6.97 9.74
CA VAL A 152 2.93 -7.72 8.58
C VAL A 152 2.16 -9.04 8.36
N ALA A 153 1.77 -9.72 9.44
CA ALA A 153 0.94 -10.92 9.33
C ALA A 153 -0.46 -10.62 8.78
N LYS A 154 -1.07 -9.47 9.17
CA LYS A 154 -2.36 -9.03 8.63
C LYS A 154 -2.26 -8.71 7.14
N LEU A 155 -1.23 -7.95 6.72
CA LEU A 155 -0.93 -7.65 5.32
C LEU A 155 -0.77 -8.93 4.51
N ARG A 156 0.01 -9.88 4.99
CA ARG A 156 0.20 -11.17 4.32
C ARG A 156 -1.12 -11.94 4.15
N ASN A 157 -1.96 -11.93 5.18
CA ASN A 157 -3.26 -12.59 5.11
C ASN A 157 -4.19 -11.90 4.13
N GLY A 158 -4.21 -10.56 4.11
CA GLY A 158 -4.93 -9.77 3.11
C GLY A 158 -4.48 -10.08 1.68
N LEU A 159 -3.16 -10.07 1.42
CA LEU A 159 -2.60 -10.45 0.12
C LEU A 159 -2.97 -11.89 -0.28
N SER A 160 -2.98 -12.83 0.69
CA SER A 160 -3.42 -14.20 0.44
C SER A 160 -4.90 -14.31 0.12
N ALA A 161 -5.74 -13.43 0.68
CA ALA A 161 -7.16 -13.35 0.35
C ALA A 161 -7.35 -12.82 -1.09
N LEU A 162 -6.65 -11.71 -1.45
CA LEU A 162 -6.65 -11.19 -2.82
C LEU A 162 -6.20 -12.23 -3.84
N ALA A 163 -5.12 -12.98 -3.56
CA ALA A 163 -4.62 -14.03 -4.44
C ALA A 163 -5.63 -15.19 -4.64
N LYS A 164 -6.58 -15.36 -3.73
CA LYS A 164 -7.69 -16.33 -3.84
C LYS A 164 -8.93 -15.75 -4.52
N GLY A 165 -8.89 -14.47 -4.93
CA GLY A 165 -10.02 -13.80 -5.57
C GLY A 165 -11.00 -13.12 -4.59
N ASP A 166 -10.67 -13.03 -3.30
CA ASP A 166 -11.48 -12.25 -2.34
C ASP A 166 -11.03 -10.78 -2.35
N PHE A 167 -11.57 -10.02 -3.29
CA PHE A 167 -11.26 -8.60 -3.46
C PHE A 167 -12.07 -7.67 -2.54
N HIS A 168 -13.01 -8.22 -1.73
CA HIS A 168 -13.74 -7.45 -0.73
C HIS A 168 -12.93 -7.24 0.56
N THR A 169 -11.86 -8.00 0.76
CA THR A 169 -11.00 -7.88 1.94
C THR A 169 -10.43 -6.47 2.05
N ARG A 170 -10.59 -5.84 3.23
CA ARG A 170 -9.98 -4.55 3.60
C ARG A 170 -9.24 -4.72 4.91
N ILE A 171 -8.07 -4.11 5.02
CA ILE A 171 -7.20 -4.23 6.19
C ILE A 171 -6.89 -2.89 6.86
N GLY A 172 -6.99 -1.77 6.16
CA GLY A 172 -6.64 -0.43 6.66
C GLY A 172 -7.36 -0.04 7.94
N GLY A 173 -8.64 -0.38 8.09
CA GLY A 173 -9.41 -0.13 9.30
C GLY A 173 -8.89 -0.82 10.57
N ASN A 174 -8.00 -1.83 10.43
CA ASN A 174 -7.43 -2.59 11.53
C ASN A 174 -6.10 -2.02 12.07
N PHE A 175 -5.59 -0.91 11.48
CA PHE A 175 -4.29 -0.33 11.81
C PHE A 175 -4.38 0.96 12.64
N GLY A 176 -5.58 1.38 13.04
CA GLY A 176 -5.78 2.61 13.82
C GLY A 176 -5.52 3.88 12.99
N LYS A 177 -5.46 5.04 13.69
CA LYS A 177 -5.21 6.36 13.07
C LYS A 177 -3.71 6.74 13.07
N GLY A 178 -2.79 5.76 13.16
CA GLY A 178 -1.36 6.00 13.07
C GLY A 178 -0.97 6.55 11.69
N GLN A 179 0.04 7.43 11.66
CA GLN A 179 0.64 7.95 10.41
C GLN A 179 2.02 7.30 10.17
N ASP A 180 2.14 6.00 10.44
CA ASP A 180 3.35 5.25 10.19
C ASP A 180 3.32 4.59 8.79
N GLU A 181 4.47 4.15 8.32
CA GLU A 181 4.66 3.54 7.00
C GLU A 181 3.83 2.26 6.84
N ILE A 182 3.56 1.57 7.94
CA ILE A 182 2.74 0.34 7.94
C ILE A 182 1.27 0.68 7.69
N THR A 183 0.78 1.75 8.28
CA THR A 183 -0.58 2.25 8.05
C THR A 183 -0.74 2.75 6.61
N ALA A 184 0.26 3.47 6.06
CA ALA A 184 0.27 3.88 4.67
C ALA A 184 0.20 2.67 3.73
N LEU A 185 1.03 1.63 3.97
CA LEU A 185 1.00 0.40 3.19
C LEU A 185 -0.34 -0.35 3.28
N ALA A 186 -1.01 -0.30 4.43
CA ALA A 186 -2.34 -0.89 4.58
C ALA A 186 -3.41 -0.11 3.80
N MET A 187 -3.29 1.21 3.70
CA MET A 187 -4.16 2.04 2.86
C MET A 187 -3.92 1.78 1.36
N ASP A 188 -2.66 1.69 0.93
CA ASP A 188 -2.31 1.35 -0.46
C ASP A 188 -2.85 -0.03 -0.85
N PHE A 189 -2.81 -1.00 0.09
CA PHE A 189 -3.45 -2.29 -0.09
C PHE A 189 -4.95 -2.15 -0.32
N ASP A 190 -5.66 -1.36 0.50
CA ASP A 190 -7.12 -1.20 0.38
C ASP A 190 -7.50 -0.51 -0.93
N VAL A 191 -6.71 0.48 -1.39
CA VAL A 191 -6.87 1.12 -2.70
C VAL A 191 -6.69 0.11 -3.83
N THR A 192 -5.64 -0.71 -3.75
CA THR A 192 -5.37 -1.76 -4.74
C THR A 192 -6.48 -2.81 -4.77
N ALA A 193 -6.94 -3.25 -3.59
CA ALA A 193 -8.04 -4.20 -3.46
C ALA A 193 -9.36 -3.63 -4.06
N ALA A 194 -9.66 -2.36 -3.82
CA ALA A 194 -10.81 -1.68 -4.41
C ALA A 194 -10.72 -1.67 -5.94
N ARG A 195 -9.53 -1.33 -6.47
CA ARG A 195 -9.30 -1.30 -7.93
C ARG A 195 -9.48 -2.68 -8.58
N LEU A 196 -8.95 -3.73 -7.95
CA LEU A 196 -9.13 -5.11 -8.43
C LEU A 196 -10.59 -5.54 -8.38
N GLN A 197 -11.33 -5.17 -7.33
CA GLN A 197 -12.75 -5.43 -7.21
C GLN A 197 -13.53 -4.76 -8.34
N GLU A 198 -13.31 -3.47 -8.59
CA GLU A 198 -13.94 -2.72 -9.68
C GLU A 198 -13.68 -3.37 -11.04
N LEU A 199 -12.43 -3.79 -11.31
CA LEU A 199 -12.04 -4.47 -12.54
C LEU A 199 -12.77 -5.80 -12.69
N GLN A 200 -12.84 -6.61 -11.63
CA GLN A 200 -13.54 -7.89 -11.65
C GLN A 200 -15.03 -7.71 -11.89
N GLU A 201 -15.68 -6.78 -11.19
CA GLU A 201 -17.09 -6.50 -11.35
C GLU A 201 -17.42 -5.99 -12.76
N ALA A 202 -16.55 -5.13 -13.33
CA ALA A 202 -16.68 -4.68 -14.71
C ALA A 202 -16.54 -5.84 -15.69
N GLN A 203 -15.59 -6.73 -15.48
CA GLN A 203 -15.39 -7.92 -16.30
C GLN A 203 -16.60 -8.88 -16.22
N GLN A 204 -17.13 -9.12 -15.02
CA GLN A 204 -18.33 -9.98 -14.85
C GLN A 204 -19.55 -9.38 -15.53
N ARG A 205 -19.76 -8.07 -15.39
CA ARG A 205 -20.84 -7.36 -16.11
C ARG A 205 -20.68 -7.52 -17.61
N LEU A 206 -19.49 -7.30 -18.14
CA LEU A 206 -19.21 -7.48 -19.57
C LEU A 206 -19.58 -8.89 -20.06
N PHE A 207 -19.15 -9.95 -19.36
CA PHE A 207 -19.49 -11.33 -19.74
C PHE A 207 -20.99 -11.61 -19.67
N HIS A 208 -21.69 -11.07 -18.67
CA HIS A 208 -23.13 -11.19 -18.53
C HIS A 208 -23.83 -10.55 -19.72
N ASP A 209 -23.49 -9.30 -20.04
CA ASP A 209 -24.11 -8.52 -21.11
C ASP A 209 -23.81 -9.11 -22.49
N VAL A 210 -22.55 -9.55 -22.75
CA VAL A 210 -22.19 -10.31 -23.96
C VAL A 210 -23.06 -11.54 -24.13
N SER A 211 -23.26 -12.32 -23.04
CA SER A 211 -24.06 -13.54 -23.09
C SER A 211 -25.53 -13.24 -23.46
N HIS A 212 -26.08 -12.15 -22.92
CA HIS A 212 -27.41 -11.70 -23.22
C HIS A 212 -27.58 -11.21 -24.67
N GLU A 213 -26.63 -10.37 -25.14
CA GLU A 213 -26.66 -9.80 -26.49
C GLU A 213 -26.38 -10.86 -27.59
N LEU A 214 -25.65 -11.92 -27.29
CA LEU A 214 -25.45 -13.05 -28.20
C LEU A 214 -26.68 -13.98 -28.24
N ARG A 215 -27.35 -14.18 -27.10
CA ARG A 215 -28.55 -15.10 -27.04
C ARG A 215 -29.68 -14.59 -27.89
N SER A 216 -29.93 -13.30 -27.97
CA SER A 216 -31.02 -12.69 -28.71
C SER A 216 -30.97 -13.00 -30.23
N PRO A 217 -29.85 -12.71 -30.97
CA PRO A 217 -29.75 -13.04 -32.39
C PRO A 217 -29.75 -14.57 -32.63
N LEU A 218 -29.15 -15.37 -31.75
CA LEU A 218 -29.20 -16.83 -31.85
C LEU A 218 -30.61 -17.36 -31.75
N SER A 219 -31.45 -16.83 -30.83
CA SER A 219 -32.85 -17.21 -30.72
C SER A 219 -33.64 -16.80 -31.96
N ARG A 220 -33.36 -15.62 -32.56
CA ARG A 220 -33.98 -15.21 -33.83
C ARG A 220 -33.55 -16.11 -34.98
N LEU A 221 -32.30 -16.53 -35.08
CA LEU A 221 -31.82 -17.49 -36.08
C LEU A 221 -32.51 -18.84 -35.93
N GLN A 222 -32.66 -19.34 -34.70
CA GLN A 222 -33.41 -20.59 -34.44
C GLN A 222 -34.87 -20.48 -34.86
N ALA A 223 -35.54 -19.36 -34.58
CA ALA A 223 -36.91 -19.11 -34.99
C ALA A 223 -37.05 -19.08 -36.52
N VAL A 224 -36.08 -18.44 -37.22
CA VAL A 224 -36.04 -18.38 -38.70
C VAL A 224 -35.82 -19.76 -39.30
N LEU A 225 -34.94 -20.59 -38.71
CA LEU A 225 -34.73 -21.99 -39.11
C LEU A 225 -36.00 -22.83 -38.94
N GLY A 226 -36.72 -22.66 -37.81
CA GLY A 226 -37.99 -23.34 -37.59
C GLY A 226 -39.10 -22.92 -38.57
N MET A 227 -39.00 -21.76 -39.21
CA MET A 227 -39.90 -21.35 -40.30
C MET A 227 -39.58 -22.04 -41.61
N LEU A 228 -38.36 -22.48 -41.85
CA LEU A 228 -37.94 -23.20 -43.05
C LEU A 228 -38.66 -24.55 -43.15
N ASP A 229 -38.78 -25.26 -42.03
CA ASP A 229 -39.45 -26.53 -41.93
C ASP A 229 -40.97 -26.44 -42.25
N LYS A 230 -41.58 -25.29 -41.96
CA LYS A 230 -43.04 -25.10 -42.11
C LYS A 230 -43.47 -24.48 -43.43
N ASN A 231 -42.56 -23.75 -44.14
CA ASN A 231 -42.89 -23.02 -45.36
C ASN A 231 -41.73 -23.06 -46.38
N PRO A 232 -41.50 -24.17 -47.06
CA PRO A 232 -40.37 -24.32 -48.01
C PRO A 232 -40.45 -23.39 -49.24
N GLY A 233 -41.61 -22.81 -49.57
CA GLY A 233 -41.76 -21.85 -50.67
C GLY A 233 -41.19 -20.43 -50.43
N ARG A 234 -40.66 -20.13 -49.23
CA ARG A 234 -40.12 -18.80 -48.88
C ARG A 234 -38.62 -18.81 -48.59
N ILE A 235 -37.89 -19.73 -49.20
CA ILE A 235 -36.45 -19.95 -48.97
C ILE A 235 -35.64 -18.67 -49.13
N ASP A 236 -35.82 -17.88 -50.17
CA ASP A 236 -35.06 -16.66 -50.45
C ASP A 236 -35.25 -15.59 -49.38
N MET A 237 -36.47 -15.39 -48.92
CA MET A 237 -36.76 -14.43 -47.85
C MET A 237 -36.15 -14.87 -46.50
N ILE A 238 -36.21 -16.18 -46.21
CA ILE A 238 -35.66 -16.78 -45.00
C ILE A 238 -34.13 -16.69 -45.04
N ALA A 239 -33.50 -17.04 -46.16
CA ALA A 239 -32.04 -16.92 -46.37
C ALA A 239 -31.55 -15.48 -46.22
N SER A 240 -32.27 -14.51 -46.83
CA SER A 240 -31.92 -13.08 -46.66
C SER A 240 -32.03 -12.63 -45.21
N ARG A 241 -33.03 -13.08 -44.46
CA ARG A 241 -33.20 -12.76 -43.04
C ARG A 241 -32.10 -13.39 -42.19
N MET A 242 -31.73 -14.65 -42.46
CA MET A 242 -30.60 -15.33 -41.81
C MET A 242 -29.30 -14.61 -42.08
N GLY A 243 -29.00 -14.23 -43.34
CA GLY A 243 -27.83 -13.47 -43.71
C GLY A 243 -27.70 -12.16 -42.92
N ARG A 244 -28.80 -11.41 -42.76
CA ARG A 244 -28.79 -10.21 -41.94
C ARG A 244 -28.51 -10.46 -40.45
N GLU A 245 -29.06 -11.53 -39.86
CA GLU A 245 -28.77 -11.84 -38.46
C GLU A 245 -27.34 -12.34 -38.25
N VAL A 246 -26.76 -13.09 -39.23
CA VAL A 246 -25.35 -13.50 -39.19
C VAL A 246 -24.40 -12.27 -39.28
N MET A 247 -24.66 -11.34 -40.22
CA MET A 247 -23.84 -10.11 -40.33
C MET A 247 -23.92 -9.26 -39.05
N ARG A 248 -25.09 -9.21 -38.38
CA ARG A 248 -25.23 -8.50 -37.09
C ARG A 248 -24.42 -9.17 -35.97
N LEU A 249 -24.41 -10.52 -35.95
CA LEU A 249 -23.60 -11.28 -35.01
C LEU A 249 -22.10 -11.05 -35.21
N ASP A 250 -21.66 -11.07 -36.47
CA ASP A 250 -20.27 -10.83 -36.82
C ASP A 250 -19.83 -9.42 -36.40
N ALA A 251 -20.63 -8.39 -36.69
CA ALA A 251 -20.38 -7.03 -36.25
C ALA A 251 -20.29 -6.91 -34.70
N LEU A 252 -21.18 -7.58 -33.97
CA LEU A 252 -21.12 -7.60 -32.50
C LEU A 252 -19.84 -8.24 -31.98
N VAL A 253 -19.40 -9.37 -32.57
CA VAL A 253 -18.17 -10.04 -32.19
C VAL A 253 -16.96 -9.13 -32.46
N ASP A 254 -16.92 -8.43 -33.59
CA ASP A 254 -15.87 -7.47 -33.93
C ASP A 254 -15.81 -6.30 -32.95
N GLU A 255 -16.95 -5.75 -32.55
CA GLU A 255 -17.02 -4.69 -31.54
C GLU A 255 -16.48 -5.19 -30.18
N ILE A 256 -16.86 -6.41 -29.74
CA ILE A 256 -16.38 -7.01 -28.49
C ILE A 256 -14.86 -7.23 -28.55
N LEU A 257 -14.33 -7.81 -29.64
CA LEU A 257 -12.90 -8.03 -29.83
C LEU A 257 -12.12 -6.70 -29.85
N THR A 258 -12.65 -5.69 -30.51
CA THR A 258 -12.07 -4.35 -30.53
C THR A 258 -11.99 -3.76 -29.12
N LEU A 259 -13.11 -3.79 -28.37
CA LEU A 259 -13.15 -3.32 -26.98
C LEU A 259 -12.16 -4.09 -26.08
N ALA A 260 -12.10 -5.41 -26.21
CA ALA A 260 -11.19 -6.26 -25.46
C ALA A 260 -9.71 -5.89 -25.74
N ARG A 261 -9.34 -5.70 -27.02
CA ARG A 261 -7.99 -5.30 -27.43
C ARG A 261 -7.57 -3.97 -26.84
N ILE A 262 -8.42 -2.93 -26.95
CA ILE A 262 -8.08 -1.58 -26.45
C ILE A 262 -8.16 -1.45 -24.93
N SER A 263 -8.80 -2.41 -24.25
CA SER A 263 -8.92 -2.42 -22.78
C SER A 263 -7.80 -3.19 -22.08
N SER A 264 -6.97 -3.94 -22.82
CA SER A 264 -5.88 -4.76 -22.24
C SER A 264 -4.54 -4.04 -22.30
N PRO A 265 -3.89 -3.79 -21.15
CA PRO A 265 -2.58 -3.12 -21.11
C PRO A 265 -1.43 -3.95 -21.69
N GLU A 266 -1.62 -5.26 -21.89
CA GLU A 266 -0.60 -6.20 -22.39
C GLU A 266 -0.45 -6.20 -23.91
N HIS A 267 -1.35 -5.59 -24.65
CA HIS A 267 -1.23 -5.52 -26.11
C HIS A 267 -0.31 -4.37 -26.49
N ALA A 268 0.58 -4.66 -27.44
CA ALA A 268 1.47 -3.65 -28.02
C ALA A 268 0.66 -2.41 -28.41
N PRO A 269 1.17 -1.19 -28.16
CA PRO A 269 0.48 0.01 -28.57
C PRO A 269 0.14 -0.12 -30.08
N PRO A 270 -1.11 0.18 -30.47
CA PRO A 270 -1.52 0.05 -31.87
C PRO A 270 -0.58 0.84 -32.76
N GLU A 271 -0.27 0.30 -33.95
CA GLU A 271 0.57 0.98 -34.93
C GLU A 271 0.08 2.39 -35.16
N ARG A 272 0.95 3.36 -34.93
CA ARG A 272 0.64 4.77 -35.13
C ARG A 272 1.11 5.22 -36.49
N GLN A 273 0.31 6.00 -37.16
CA GLN A 273 0.63 6.60 -38.44
C GLN A 273 0.28 8.09 -38.40
N THR A 274 1.00 8.88 -39.18
CA THR A 274 0.70 10.31 -39.33
C THR A 274 -0.38 10.47 -40.38
N ILE A 275 -1.52 11.00 -39.96
CA ILE A 275 -2.71 11.21 -40.84
C ILE A 275 -3.29 12.58 -40.63
N ASP A 276 -4.01 13.07 -41.64
CA ASP A 276 -4.87 14.24 -41.51
C ASP A 276 -6.24 13.82 -41.00
N LEU A 277 -6.61 14.28 -39.80
CA LEU A 277 -7.90 13.94 -39.18
C LEU A 277 -9.09 14.59 -39.91
N ILE A 278 -8.88 15.72 -40.59
CA ILE A 278 -9.96 16.39 -41.29
C ILE A 278 -10.37 15.63 -42.56
N ASP A 279 -9.40 15.04 -43.28
CA ASP A 279 -9.70 14.12 -44.38
C ASP A 279 -10.53 12.94 -43.93
N LEU A 280 -10.21 12.40 -42.73
CA LEU A 280 -10.92 11.28 -42.11
C LEU A 280 -12.35 11.68 -41.73
N ILE A 281 -12.52 12.84 -41.07
CA ILE A 281 -13.84 13.38 -40.67
C ILE A 281 -14.72 13.61 -41.91
N THR A 282 -14.16 14.21 -42.95
CA THR A 282 -14.90 14.49 -44.17
C THR A 282 -15.46 13.23 -44.80
N ARG A 283 -14.67 12.16 -44.91
CA ARG A 283 -15.15 10.87 -45.41
C ARG A 283 -16.29 10.31 -44.55
N ILE A 284 -16.16 10.39 -43.20
CA ILE A 284 -17.23 9.93 -42.30
C ILE A 284 -18.50 10.75 -42.49
N VAL A 285 -18.38 12.05 -42.70
CA VAL A 285 -19.55 12.92 -42.94
C VAL A 285 -20.22 12.56 -44.28
N ASP A 286 -19.44 12.35 -45.36
CA ASP A 286 -19.98 11.95 -46.66
C ASP A 286 -20.75 10.62 -46.59
N ASP A 287 -20.16 9.58 -45.88
CA ASP A 287 -20.80 8.29 -45.67
C ASP A 287 -22.09 8.47 -44.84
N ALA A 288 -22.07 9.30 -43.81
CA ALA A 288 -23.20 9.56 -42.93
C ALA A 288 -24.32 10.32 -43.62
N CYS A 289 -24.01 11.28 -44.55
CA CYS A 289 -24.96 11.92 -45.42
C CYS A 289 -25.72 10.89 -46.28
N PHE A 290 -24.99 9.94 -46.87
CA PHE A 290 -25.61 8.88 -47.68
C PHE A 290 -26.55 8.00 -46.85
N GLU A 291 -26.12 7.59 -45.59
CA GLU A 291 -26.98 6.84 -44.71
C GLU A 291 -28.22 7.59 -44.24
N GLY A 292 -28.17 8.94 -44.13
CA GLY A 292 -29.27 9.80 -43.70
C GLY A 292 -30.31 10.11 -44.76
N GLN A 293 -30.02 9.89 -46.06
CA GLN A 293 -30.85 10.32 -47.20
C GLN A 293 -32.29 9.80 -47.11
N ASP A 294 -32.48 8.50 -46.76
CA ASP A 294 -33.80 7.88 -46.69
C ASP A 294 -34.70 8.53 -45.62
N ARG A 295 -34.13 9.25 -44.67
CA ARG A 295 -34.81 9.94 -43.55
C ARG A 295 -34.82 11.44 -43.67
N GLY A 296 -34.29 12.02 -44.76
CA GLY A 296 -34.13 13.47 -44.92
C GLY A 296 -33.13 14.09 -43.94
N VAL A 297 -32.21 13.29 -43.38
CA VAL A 297 -31.19 13.80 -42.45
C VAL A 297 -29.98 14.28 -43.22
N ASP A 298 -29.62 15.54 -43.02
CA ASP A 298 -28.44 16.14 -43.59
C ASP A 298 -27.32 16.17 -42.55
N VAL A 299 -26.06 15.90 -42.96
CA VAL A 299 -24.89 15.97 -42.10
C VAL A 299 -23.92 17.01 -42.59
N THR A 300 -23.72 18.07 -41.80
CA THR A 300 -22.88 19.19 -42.18
C THR A 300 -21.55 19.21 -41.44
N TYR A 301 -20.48 19.58 -42.17
CA TYR A 301 -19.18 19.80 -41.57
C TYR A 301 -18.80 21.27 -41.59
N SER A 302 -18.23 21.75 -40.49
CA SER A 302 -17.63 23.10 -40.41
C SER A 302 -16.41 23.10 -39.49
N GLY A 303 -15.36 23.79 -39.87
CA GLY A 303 -14.17 23.88 -39.02
C GLY A 303 -12.88 24.12 -39.77
N CYS A 304 -11.77 23.65 -39.26
CA CYS A 304 -10.45 23.77 -39.87
C CYS A 304 -10.30 22.83 -41.10
N ASP A 305 -9.42 23.21 -42.01
CA ASP A 305 -9.21 22.49 -43.29
C ASP A 305 -8.20 21.30 -43.15
N SER A 306 -7.37 21.31 -42.11
CA SER A 306 -6.37 20.25 -41.88
C SER A 306 -5.95 20.20 -40.43
N PHE A 307 -5.72 18.98 -39.88
CA PHE A 307 -5.11 18.75 -38.58
C PHE A 307 -4.34 17.45 -38.62
N ILE A 308 -3.02 17.52 -38.61
CA ILE A 308 -2.14 16.38 -38.70
C ILE A 308 -1.87 15.81 -37.29
N ALA A 309 -2.09 14.53 -37.13
CA ALA A 309 -1.85 13.80 -35.85
C ALA A 309 -1.17 12.46 -36.08
N THR A 310 -0.38 12.02 -35.09
CA THR A 310 0.27 10.71 -35.08
C THR A 310 -0.46 9.78 -34.11
N LEU A 311 -1.27 8.87 -34.67
CA LEU A 311 -2.19 8.02 -33.91
C LEU A 311 -2.57 6.77 -34.71
N ASN A 312 -3.34 5.86 -34.12
CA ASN A 312 -3.92 4.75 -34.87
C ASN A 312 -5.19 5.23 -35.60
N GLY A 313 -5.06 5.36 -36.93
CA GLY A 313 -6.12 5.90 -37.79
C GLY A 313 -7.39 5.07 -37.77
N GLU A 314 -7.30 3.73 -37.71
CA GLU A 314 -8.46 2.84 -37.68
C GLU A 314 -9.28 3.03 -36.40
N LEU A 315 -8.64 3.09 -35.23
CA LEU A 315 -9.34 3.28 -33.96
C LEU A 315 -9.99 4.66 -33.87
N ILE A 316 -9.33 5.70 -34.34
CA ILE A 316 -9.91 7.06 -34.35
C ILE A 316 -11.02 7.18 -35.39
N TYR A 317 -10.87 6.56 -36.57
CA TYR A 317 -11.96 6.48 -37.54
C TYR A 317 -13.22 5.86 -36.90
N ARG A 318 -13.09 4.66 -36.31
CA ARG A 318 -14.20 3.96 -35.62
C ARG A 318 -14.78 4.82 -34.47
N ALA A 319 -13.94 5.54 -33.73
CA ALA A 319 -14.41 6.37 -32.62
C ALA A 319 -15.28 7.54 -33.11
N ILE A 320 -14.87 8.24 -34.18
CA ILE A 320 -15.62 9.36 -34.77
C ILE A 320 -16.86 8.83 -35.49
N GLU A 321 -16.71 7.79 -36.31
CA GLU A 321 -17.82 7.14 -37.02
C GLU A 321 -18.94 6.71 -36.06
N ASN A 322 -18.62 6.06 -34.95
CA ASN A 322 -19.58 5.66 -33.94
C ASN A 322 -20.42 6.84 -33.42
N VAL A 323 -19.80 7.99 -33.20
CA VAL A 323 -20.50 9.18 -32.70
C VAL A 323 -21.38 9.79 -33.78
N VAL A 324 -20.86 9.95 -35.01
CA VAL A 324 -21.60 10.53 -36.13
C VAL A 324 -22.79 9.64 -36.53
N ARG A 325 -22.58 8.32 -36.64
CA ARG A 325 -23.67 7.36 -36.93
C ARG A 325 -24.72 7.31 -35.82
N ASN A 326 -24.32 7.44 -34.55
CA ASN A 326 -25.27 7.57 -33.47
C ASN A 326 -26.10 8.85 -33.61
N ALA A 327 -25.50 9.98 -33.94
CA ALA A 327 -26.19 11.24 -34.17
C ALA A 327 -27.23 11.12 -35.31
N VAL A 328 -26.83 10.56 -36.45
CA VAL A 328 -27.74 10.33 -37.60
C VAL A 328 -28.87 9.36 -37.19
N LYS A 329 -28.59 8.36 -36.41
CA LYS A 329 -29.57 7.35 -36.02
C LYS A 329 -30.62 7.88 -35.05
N PHE A 330 -30.25 8.75 -34.10
CA PHE A 330 -31.14 9.24 -33.04
C PHE A 330 -31.74 10.62 -33.31
N THR A 331 -31.24 11.35 -34.31
CA THR A 331 -31.86 12.59 -34.75
C THR A 331 -33.27 12.40 -35.31
N THR A 332 -34.08 13.44 -35.28
CA THR A 332 -35.41 13.41 -35.89
C THR A 332 -35.30 13.38 -37.44
N ASP A 333 -36.36 12.88 -38.11
CA ASP A 333 -36.42 12.91 -39.55
C ASP A 333 -36.48 14.37 -40.04
N ASP A 334 -36.03 14.61 -41.27
CA ASP A 334 -35.97 15.96 -41.90
C ASP A 334 -35.19 16.98 -41.06
N SER A 335 -34.05 16.55 -40.45
CA SER A 335 -33.24 17.37 -39.57
C SER A 335 -31.73 17.38 -39.95
N THR A 336 -30.94 18.12 -39.21
CA THR A 336 -29.50 18.25 -39.48
C THR A 336 -28.66 17.77 -38.31
N VAL A 337 -27.60 17.01 -38.60
CA VAL A 337 -26.52 16.67 -37.68
C VAL A 337 -25.33 17.57 -37.97
N ALA A 338 -24.89 18.35 -37.00
CA ALA A 338 -23.77 19.27 -37.16
C ALA A 338 -22.48 18.68 -36.61
N VAL A 339 -21.45 18.54 -37.45
CA VAL A 339 -20.09 18.13 -37.07
C VAL A 339 -19.18 19.36 -37.18
N THR A 340 -18.59 19.75 -36.05
CA THR A 340 -17.67 20.89 -36.02
C THR A 340 -16.30 20.47 -35.53
N ALA A 341 -15.23 20.96 -36.17
CA ALA A 341 -13.86 20.67 -35.76
C ALA A 341 -13.04 21.92 -35.53
N GLN A 342 -12.53 22.12 -34.34
CA GLN A 342 -11.74 23.29 -33.96
C GLN A 342 -10.39 22.87 -33.40
N ALA A 343 -9.32 23.34 -34.02
CA ALA A 343 -7.97 23.15 -33.54
C ALA A 343 -7.60 24.24 -32.52
N PHE A 344 -7.17 23.82 -31.33
CA PHE A 344 -6.62 24.74 -30.35
C PHE A 344 -5.27 24.20 -29.89
N ARG A 345 -4.18 24.90 -30.28
CA ARG A 345 -2.81 24.39 -30.09
C ARG A 345 -2.67 22.99 -30.70
N ASP A 346 -2.22 22.02 -29.91
CA ASP A 346 -1.98 20.64 -30.34
C ASP A 346 -3.17 19.69 -30.05
N VAL A 347 -4.38 20.23 -29.92
CA VAL A 347 -5.59 19.42 -29.66
C VAL A 347 -6.69 19.80 -30.64
N LEU A 348 -7.23 18.82 -31.35
CA LEU A 348 -8.44 18.91 -32.12
C LEU A 348 -9.66 18.62 -31.27
N SER A 349 -10.61 19.55 -31.21
CA SER A 349 -11.91 19.37 -30.58
C SER A 349 -12.96 19.16 -31.68
N ILE A 350 -13.51 17.93 -31.70
CA ILE A 350 -14.59 17.55 -32.63
C ILE A 350 -15.89 17.55 -31.86
N SER A 351 -16.87 18.34 -32.28
CA SER A 351 -18.19 18.36 -31.63
C SER A 351 -19.22 17.88 -32.63
N VAL A 352 -20.07 16.95 -32.20
CA VAL A 352 -21.17 16.40 -32.99
C VAL A 352 -22.47 16.67 -32.23
N THR A 353 -23.37 17.40 -32.87
CA THR A 353 -24.69 17.76 -32.30
C THR A 353 -25.78 17.18 -33.18
N ASP A 354 -26.71 16.45 -32.54
CA ASP A 354 -27.92 15.94 -33.16
C ASP A 354 -29.16 16.77 -32.76
N ASN A 355 -30.26 16.59 -33.48
CA ASN A 355 -31.55 17.17 -33.14
C ASN A 355 -32.49 16.06 -32.58
N GLY A 356 -31.91 15.08 -31.89
CA GLY A 356 -32.65 14.01 -31.26
C GLY A 356 -33.27 14.37 -29.90
N PRO A 357 -33.92 13.43 -29.24
CA PRO A 357 -34.56 13.66 -27.94
C PRO A 357 -33.59 13.89 -26.78
N GLY A 358 -32.28 13.90 -27.05
CA GLY A 358 -31.27 13.98 -26.03
C GLY A 358 -31.18 12.73 -25.12
N VAL A 359 -30.48 12.89 -24.01
CA VAL A 359 -30.26 11.83 -23.00
C VAL A 359 -30.49 12.46 -21.62
N PRO A 360 -31.16 11.77 -20.67
CA PRO A 360 -31.28 12.26 -19.29
C PRO A 360 -29.92 12.62 -18.70
N ALA A 361 -29.84 13.71 -17.93
CA ALA A 361 -28.58 14.21 -17.39
C ALA A 361 -27.86 13.16 -16.51
N CYS A 362 -28.60 12.26 -15.83
CA CYS A 362 -28.05 11.15 -15.04
C CYS A 362 -27.38 10.07 -15.90
N ASP A 363 -27.71 9.99 -17.18
CA ASP A 363 -27.19 8.96 -18.09
C ASP A 363 -26.04 9.44 -18.98
N LEU A 364 -25.69 10.73 -18.98
CA LEU A 364 -24.61 11.29 -19.81
C LEU A 364 -23.25 10.60 -19.62
N GLU A 365 -22.93 10.15 -18.41
CA GLU A 365 -21.74 9.33 -18.17
C GLU A 365 -21.98 7.85 -18.47
N ARG A 366 -23.18 7.37 -18.25
CA ARG A 366 -23.54 5.96 -18.42
C ARG A 366 -23.57 5.50 -19.86
N ILE A 367 -23.87 6.39 -20.82
CA ILE A 367 -23.90 6.07 -22.27
C ILE A 367 -22.55 5.60 -22.81
N PHE A 368 -21.44 5.84 -22.08
CA PHE A 368 -20.10 5.35 -22.42
C PHE A 368 -19.77 3.99 -21.78
N LEU A 369 -20.64 3.45 -20.94
CA LEU A 369 -20.44 2.10 -20.41
C LEU A 369 -20.82 1.07 -21.49
N PRO A 370 -20.08 -0.06 -21.59
CA PRO A 370 -20.42 -1.13 -22.51
C PRO A 370 -21.86 -1.60 -22.31
N PHE A 371 -22.56 -1.88 -23.41
CA PHE A 371 -23.97 -2.34 -23.45
C PHE A 371 -25.00 -1.41 -22.80
N SER A 372 -24.58 -0.18 -22.46
CA SER A 372 -25.50 0.82 -21.91
C SER A 372 -26.44 1.35 -23.00
N ARG A 373 -27.71 1.42 -22.68
CA ARG A 373 -28.75 2.04 -23.49
C ARG A 373 -29.59 2.96 -22.63
N SER A 374 -29.92 4.15 -23.16
CA SER A 374 -30.88 5.03 -22.52
C SER A 374 -32.30 4.48 -22.74
N GLU A 375 -33.17 4.64 -21.76
CA GLU A 375 -34.60 4.21 -21.87
C GLU A 375 -35.32 4.78 -23.11
N ILE A 376 -34.90 5.97 -23.57
CA ILE A 376 -35.42 6.63 -24.77
C ILE A 376 -34.97 5.91 -26.05
N GLY A 377 -33.91 5.10 -26.01
CA GLY A 377 -33.30 4.41 -27.16
C GLY A 377 -33.62 2.92 -27.26
N GLU A 378 -34.54 2.35 -26.46
CA GLU A 378 -34.82 0.90 -26.46
C GLU A 378 -35.28 0.36 -27.83
N THR A 379 -35.93 1.16 -28.65
CA THR A 379 -36.38 0.77 -30.00
C THR A 379 -35.29 0.88 -31.07
N ALA A 380 -34.17 1.56 -30.79
CA ALA A 380 -33.14 1.78 -31.78
C ALA A 380 -32.12 0.60 -31.84
N LYS A 381 -31.86 0.13 -33.06
CA LYS A 381 -30.93 -0.98 -33.37
C LYS A 381 -29.48 -0.63 -32.98
N GLY A 382 -28.82 -1.46 -32.17
CA GLY A 382 -27.39 -1.30 -31.79
C GLY A 382 -27.09 -2.03 -30.50
N HIS A 383 -25.79 -2.38 -30.29
CA HIS A 383 -25.37 -3.23 -29.16
C HIS A 383 -24.94 -2.42 -27.93
N GLY A 384 -24.82 -1.07 -28.05
CA GLY A 384 -24.36 -0.21 -26.95
C GLY A 384 -22.87 -0.28 -26.68
N LEU A 385 -22.05 -0.73 -27.64
CA LEU A 385 -20.60 -0.81 -27.53
C LEU A 385 -19.87 0.37 -28.18
N GLY A 386 -20.47 1.01 -29.20
CA GLY A 386 -19.80 2.04 -30.01
C GLY A 386 -19.24 3.21 -29.18
N LEU A 387 -20.02 3.79 -28.26
CA LEU A 387 -19.54 4.90 -27.41
C LEU A 387 -18.49 4.45 -26.36
N ALA A 388 -18.58 3.21 -25.89
CA ALA A 388 -17.55 2.62 -25.03
C ALA A 388 -16.22 2.47 -25.78
N ILE A 389 -16.28 1.99 -27.04
CA ILE A 389 -15.11 1.93 -27.94
C ILE A 389 -14.55 3.34 -28.20
N THR A 390 -15.42 4.31 -28.47
CA THR A 390 -15.03 5.73 -28.68
C THR A 390 -14.25 6.27 -27.48
N ARG A 391 -14.77 6.14 -26.25
CA ARG A 391 -14.08 6.60 -25.04
C ARG A 391 -12.74 5.91 -24.86
N LYS A 392 -12.68 4.59 -24.99
CA LYS A 392 -11.44 3.83 -24.83
C LYS A 392 -10.39 4.14 -25.92
N ALA A 393 -10.80 4.27 -27.16
CA ALA A 393 -9.93 4.67 -28.26
C ALA A 393 -9.30 6.05 -28.04
N LEU A 394 -10.09 7.01 -27.57
CA LEU A 394 -9.58 8.36 -27.25
C LEU A 394 -8.66 8.35 -26.03
N GLU A 395 -9.04 7.67 -24.94
CA GLU A 395 -8.18 7.49 -23.74
C GLU A 395 -6.81 6.90 -24.11
N LEU A 396 -6.77 5.90 -25.00
CA LEU A 396 -5.52 5.28 -25.49
C LEU A 396 -4.62 6.27 -26.25
N HIS A 397 -5.22 7.31 -26.85
CA HIS A 397 -4.53 8.39 -27.53
C HIS A 397 -4.40 9.67 -26.68
N HIS A 398 -4.59 9.57 -25.35
CA HIS A 398 -4.56 10.70 -24.40
C HIS A 398 -5.59 11.79 -24.71
N GLY A 399 -6.63 11.43 -25.44
CA GLY A 399 -7.79 12.25 -25.72
C GLY A 399 -8.92 12.04 -24.71
N SER A 400 -10.10 12.60 -25.01
CA SER A 400 -11.29 12.43 -24.18
C SER A 400 -12.57 12.49 -25.00
N ALA A 401 -13.63 11.81 -24.52
CA ALA A 401 -14.99 11.93 -25.02
C ALA A 401 -15.91 12.39 -23.88
N VAL A 402 -16.69 13.44 -24.14
CA VAL A 402 -17.63 14.01 -23.18
C VAL A 402 -19.00 14.20 -23.86
N ALA A 403 -20.06 13.82 -23.17
CA ALA A 403 -21.43 14.07 -23.57
C ALA A 403 -22.01 15.22 -22.73
N SER A 404 -22.73 16.12 -23.38
CA SER A 404 -23.45 17.23 -22.74
C SER A 404 -24.76 17.49 -23.48
N LEU A 405 -25.60 18.34 -22.92
CA LEU A 405 -26.83 18.77 -23.58
C LEU A 405 -26.70 20.21 -24.07
N THR A 406 -27.26 20.48 -25.23
CA THR A 406 -27.44 21.86 -25.71
C THR A 406 -28.49 22.58 -24.86
N GLN A 407 -28.67 23.89 -25.06
CA GLN A 407 -29.75 24.67 -24.40
C GLN A 407 -31.15 24.18 -24.77
N GLU A 408 -31.26 23.55 -25.94
CA GLU A 408 -32.52 22.96 -26.44
C GLU A 408 -32.75 21.54 -25.99
N GLY A 409 -31.80 20.94 -25.24
CA GLY A 409 -31.90 19.58 -24.71
C GLY A 409 -31.39 18.47 -25.64
N HIS A 410 -30.80 18.84 -26.79
CA HIS A 410 -30.22 17.88 -27.73
C HIS A 410 -28.83 17.39 -27.27
N LEU A 411 -28.43 16.22 -27.73
CA LEU A 411 -27.14 15.65 -27.36
C LEU A 411 -25.98 16.33 -28.11
N LEU A 412 -24.99 16.78 -27.37
CA LEU A 412 -23.71 17.29 -27.84
C LEU A 412 -22.58 16.38 -27.40
N MET A 413 -21.95 15.71 -28.35
CA MET A 413 -20.78 14.87 -28.13
C MET A 413 -19.52 15.66 -28.47
N THR A 414 -18.58 15.80 -27.54
CA THR A 414 -17.29 16.47 -27.73
C THR A 414 -16.15 15.46 -27.58
N LEU A 415 -15.37 15.31 -28.67
CA LEU A 415 -14.20 14.44 -28.73
C LEU A 415 -12.96 15.33 -28.81
N LYS A 416 -11.98 15.10 -27.95
CA LYS A 416 -10.70 15.81 -27.97
C LYS A 416 -9.59 14.85 -28.36
N VAL A 417 -8.85 15.20 -29.41
CA VAL A 417 -7.76 14.39 -29.97
C VAL A 417 -6.49 15.20 -30.00
N PRO A 418 -5.43 14.83 -29.26
CA PRO A 418 -4.15 15.53 -29.34
C PRO A 418 -3.39 15.16 -30.63
N ALA A 419 -2.63 16.10 -31.18
CA ALA A 419 -1.83 15.93 -32.41
C ALA A 419 -0.72 14.89 -32.26
N SER A 420 -0.11 14.83 -31.06
CA SER A 420 0.86 13.81 -30.72
C SER A 420 0.58 13.33 -29.28
N THR A 421 0.65 12.06 -29.05
CA THR A 421 0.72 11.55 -27.69
C THR A 421 2.13 11.80 -27.22
N GLY A 422 2.32 12.71 -26.27
CA GLY A 422 3.62 12.96 -25.64
C GLY A 422 4.29 11.64 -25.23
N LEU A 423 5.58 11.55 -25.50
CA LEU A 423 6.48 10.47 -25.05
C LEU A 423 6.52 10.39 -23.53
#